data_b10ad217a6017f144fe2a255e2a95d41
#
_entry.id   b10ad217a6017f144fe2a255e2a95d41
#
_cell.length_a   1.000
_cell.length_b   1.000
_cell.length_c   1.000
_cell.angle_alpha   90.00
_cell.angle_beta   90.00
_cell.angle_gamma   90.00
#
_symmetry.space_group_name_H-M   'P 1'
#
loop_
_entity.id
_entity.type
_entity.pdbx_description
1 polymer ?
#
loop_
_entity_poly.entity_id
_entity_poly.type
_entity_poly.pdbx_seq_one_letter_code
_entity_poly.pdbx_strand_id
1 'polypeptide(L)'
;MFIDKNEVDITIRTAGAIAFKNYVKRNWGRPIDFPEEPDRIHESDREAIKQMIVPMMLKSPVAIQKQFSDAIQIIGKYDFPKKWPQLIDEMIEKFQTGDFHVINGVLKTAHSIFKRYRYEFKSQELWEEIKLVLDKFAKPLTDLLGVSCTLLLILTIF
;
A
#
# COMPACT_ATOMS: atom_id res chain seq x y z
N MET A 1 15.68 -1.54 -11.43
CA MET A 1 14.54 -0.95 -12.15
C MET A 1 14.82 0.55 -12.32
N PHE A 2 14.54 1.14 -13.49
CA PHE A 2 14.87 2.57 -13.77
C PHE A 2 14.14 3.57 -12.87
N ILE A 3 13.02 3.17 -12.27
CA ILE A 3 12.20 4.03 -11.41
C ILE A 3 12.94 4.44 -10.10
N ASP A 4 13.87 3.61 -9.64
CA ASP A 4 14.58 3.80 -8.36
C ASP A 4 15.92 4.58 -8.51
N LYS A 5 16.34 4.88 -9.72
CA LYS A 5 17.62 5.57 -9.96
C LYS A 5 17.41 7.08 -9.94
N ASN A 6 17.98 7.76 -8.93
CA ASN A 6 17.91 9.23 -8.79
C ASN A 6 18.61 10.00 -9.93
N GLU A 7 19.46 9.33 -10.71
CA GLU A 7 20.13 9.87 -11.89
C GLU A 7 19.21 10.01 -13.10
N VAL A 8 18.04 9.32 -13.09
CA VAL A 8 17.06 9.39 -14.17
C VAL A 8 16.07 10.52 -13.92
N ASP A 9 15.76 11.28 -14.96
CA ASP A 9 14.79 12.39 -14.90
C ASP A 9 13.48 11.96 -14.26
N ILE A 10 12.94 12.82 -13.38
CA ILE A 10 11.72 12.54 -12.62
C ILE A 10 10.51 12.26 -13.53
N THR A 11 10.46 12.85 -14.71
CA THR A 11 9.37 12.65 -15.67
C THR A 11 9.40 11.22 -16.22
N ILE A 12 10.60 10.73 -16.55
CA ILE A 12 10.79 9.35 -17.04
C ILE A 12 10.46 8.34 -15.93
N ARG A 13 10.90 8.60 -14.71
CA ARG A 13 10.60 7.78 -13.54
C ARG A 13 9.10 7.73 -13.26
N THR A 14 8.41 8.87 -13.35
CA THR A 14 6.96 8.96 -13.16
C THR A 14 6.21 8.20 -14.26
N ALA A 15 6.63 8.36 -15.53
CA ALA A 15 6.05 7.60 -16.64
C ALA A 15 6.20 6.08 -16.44
N GLY A 16 7.39 5.63 -15.98
CA GLY A 16 7.64 4.24 -15.62
C GLY A 16 6.73 3.72 -14.51
N ALA A 17 6.50 4.53 -13.46
CA ALA A 17 5.61 4.19 -12.36
C ALA A 17 4.13 4.07 -12.82
N ILE A 18 3.70 4.97 -13.71
CA ILE A 18 2.36 4.92 -14.31
C ILE A 18 2.22 3.65 -15.18
N ALA A 19 3.21 3.35 -16.01
CA ALA A 19 3.22 2.15 -16.85
C ALA A 19 3.16 0.87 -15.98
N PHE A 20 3.95 0.80 -14.91
CA PHE A 20 3.94 -0.30 -13.94
C PHE A 20 2.56 -0.47 -13.31
N LYS A 21 1.97 0.60 -12.76
CA LYS A 21 0.62 0.56 -12.18
C LYS A 21 -0.42 0.06 -13.19
N ASN A 22 -0.36 0.55 -14.43
CA ASN A 22 -1.29 0.14 -15.48
C ASN A 22 -1.08 -1.33 -15.88
N TYR A 23 0.16 -1.81 -15.87
CA TYR A 23 0.48 -3.22 -16.09
C TYR A 23 -0.12 -4.10 -14.99
N VAL A 24 0.10 -3.74 -13.72
CA VAL A 24 -0.52 -4.42 -12.56
C VAL A 24 -2.03 -4.45 -12.69
N LYS A 25 -2.65 -3.30 -13.00
CA LYS A 25 -4.11 -3.21 -13.15
C LYS A 25 -4.68 -4.17 -14.19
N ARG A 26 -3.96 -4.41 -15.28
CA ARG A 26 -4.43 -5.27 -16.39
C ARG A 26 -4.14 -6.75 -16.16
N ASN A 27 -3.11 -7.07 -15.40
CA ASN A 27 -2.57 -8.42 -15.38
C ASN A 27 -2.56 -9.09 -13.99
N TRP A 28 -2.86 -8.36 -12.90
CA TRP A 28 -2.81 -8.94 -11.56
C TRP A 28 -4.01 -9.81 -11.23
N GLY A 29 -5.21 -9.34 -11.52
CA GLY A 29 -6.44 -10.11 -11.32
C GLY A 29 -6.78 -10.99 -12.52
N ARG A 30 -7.44 -12.12 -12.28
CA ARG A 30 -8.03 -12.91 -13.37
C ARG A 30 -9.20 -12.14 -13.97
N PRO A 31 -9.39 -12.18 -15.28
CA PRO A 31 -10.60 -11.66 -15.89
C PRO A 31 -11.83 -12.40 -15.34
N ILE A 32 -12.86 -11.67 -14.96
CA ILE A 32 -14.12 -12.25 -14.44
C ILE A 32 -14.75 -13.17 -15.47
N ASP A 33 -14.64 -12.79 -16.76
CA ASP A 33 -15.23 -13.53 -17.88
C ASP A 33 -14.45 -14.79 -18.29
N PHE A 34 -13.20 -14.93 -17.84
CA PHE A 34 -12.30 -16.04 -18.19
C PHE A 34 -11.53 -16.54 -16.95
N PRO A 35 -12.20 -17.15 -15.96
CA PRO A 35 -11.56 -17.59 -14.73
C PRO A 35 -10.54 -18.72 -14.92
N GLU A 36 -10.59 -19.41 -16.05
CA GLU A 36 -9.70 -20.52 -16.41
C GLU A 36 -8.38 -20.07 -17.07
N GLU A 37 -8.25 -18.79 -17.45
CA GLU A 37 -6.99 -18.29 -18.00
C GLU A 37 -5.88 -18.34 -16.94
N PRO A 38 -4.66 -18.77 -17.33
CA PRO A 38 -3.52 -18.76 -16.41
C PRO A 38 -3.20 -17.33 -15.98
N ASP A 39 -2.67 -17.18 -14.78
CA ASP A 39 -2.20 -15.89 -14.27
C ASP A 39 -1.16 -15.30 -15.24
N ARG A 40 -1.39 -14.07 -15.68
CA ARG A 40 -0.53 -13.36 -16.66
C ARG A 40 0.82 -12.95 -16.08
N ILE A 41 0.96 -12.98 -14.75
CA ILE A 41 2.20 -12.71 -14.02
C ILE A 41 2.56 -13.98 -13.25
N HIS A 42 3.76 -14.49 -13.48
CA HIS A 42 4.25 -15.67 -12.79
C HIS A 42 4.32 -15.44 -11.28
N GLU A 43 4.09 -16.49 -10.47
CA GLU A 43 4.01 -16.35 -9.00
C GLU A 43 5.31 -15.82 -8.41
N SER A 44 6.47 -16.23 -8.94
CA SER A 44 7.77 -15.69 -8.48
C SER A 44 7.89 -14.18 -8.67
N ASP A 45 7.33 -13.64 -9.76
CA ASP A 45 7.35 -12.21 -10.04
C ASP A 45 6.37 -11.47 -9.14
N ARG A 46 5.22 -12.09 -8.83
CA ARG A 46 4.26 -11.56 -7.86
C ARG A 46 4.89 -11.41 -6.49
N GLU A 47 5.57 -12.45 -6.02
CA GLU A 47 6.26 -12.41 -4.72
C GLU A 47 7.36 -11.35 -4.71
N ALA A 48 8.19 -11.29 -5.75
CA ALA A 48 9.23 -10.27 -5.86
C ALA A 48 8.65 -8.84 -5.86
N ILE A 49 7.53 -8.61 -6.55
CA ILE A 49 6.85 -7.32 -6.56
C ILE A 49 6.32 -6.97 -5.17
N LYS A 50 5.65 -7.90 -4.47
CA LYS A 50 5.13 -7.69 -3.11
C LYS A 50 6.21 -7.30 -2.12
N GLN A 51 7.38 -7.95 -2.18
CA GLN A 51 8.52 -7.64 -1.31
C GLN A 51 9.13 -6.26 -1.55
N MET A 52 9.10 -5.77 -2.79
CA MET A 52 9.77 -4.52 -3.16
C MET A 52 8.87 -3.28 -3.15
N ILE A 53 7.57 -3.44 -3.42
CA ILE A 53 6.72 -2.30 -3.77
C ILE A 53 6.48 -1.34 -2.60
N VAL A 54 6.33 -1.83 -1.37
CA VAL A 54 6.14 -0.97 -0.18
C VAL A 54 7.41 -0.17 0.11
N PRO A 55 8.61 -0.75 0.23
CA PRO A 55 9.85 0.01 0.37
C PRO A 55 10.08 1.02 -0.75
N MET A 56 9.80 0.65 -2.01
CA MET A 56 9.94 1.56 -3.15
C MET A 56 8.97 2.73 -3.07
N MET A 57 7.73 2.48 -2.71
CA MET A 57 6.71 3.53 -2.52
C MET A 57 7.19 4.54 -1.48
N LEU A 58 7.70 4.09 -0.34
CA LEU A 58 8.10 4.96 0.77
C LEU A 58 9.33 5.82 0.45
N LYS A 59 10.28 5.32 -0.36
CA LYS A 59 11.48 6.05 -0.79
C LYS A 59 11.24 6.99 -1.96
N SER A 60 10.08 6.92 -2.59
CA SER A 60 9.81 7.64 -3.83
C SER A 60 9.29 9.07 -3.59
N PRO A 61 9.56 10.03 -4.50
CA PRO A 61 8.89 11.31 -4.52
C PRO A 61 7.36 11.17 -4.61
N VAL A 62 6.62 12.18 -4.10
CA VAL A 62 5.16 12.12 -3.92
C VAL A 62 4.39 11.68 -5.17
N ALA A 63 4.80 12.14 -6.36
CA ALA A 63 4.14 11.76 -7.62
C ALA A 63 4.27 10.27 -7.94
N ILE A 64 5.44 9.70 -7.71
CA ILE A 64 5.73 8.27 -7.91
C ILE A 64 5.12 7.44 -6.77
N GLN A 65 5.23 7.93 -5.52
CA GLN A 65 4.63 7.33 -4.34
C GLN A 65 3.13 7.07 -4.54
N LYS A 66 2.41 8.03 -5.13
CA LYS A 66 0.99 7.86 -5.46
C LYS A 66 0.75 6.69 -6.42
N GLN A 67 1.56 6.53 -7.47
CA GLN A 67 1.39 5.45 -8.44
C GLN A 67 1.65 4.07 -7.81
N PHE A 68 2.66 3.97 -6.95
CA PHE A 68 2.91 2.73 -6.21
C PHE A 68 1.81 2.44 -5.18
N SER A 69 1.30 3.46 -4.48
CA SER A 69 0.15 3.31 -3.57
C SER A 69 -1.08 2.75 -4.31
N ASP A 70 -1.39 3.28 -5.50
CA ASP A 70 -2.48 2.78 -6.34
C ASP A 70 -2.22 1.30 -6.77
N ALA A 71 -0.98 0.95 -7.11
CA ALA A 71 -0.62 -0.42 -7.45
C ALA A 71 -0.76 -1.37 -6.24
N ILE A 72 -0.31 -0.95 -5.04
CA ILE A 72 -0.48 -1.71 -3.79
C ILE A 72 -1.97 -1.94 -3.50
N GLN A 73 -2.82 -0.93 -3.71
CA GLN A 73 -4.27 -1.08 -3.56
C GLN A 73 -4.84 -2.13 -4.51
N ILE A 74 -4.39 -2.15 -5.77
CA ILE A 74 -4.85 -3.14 -6.75
C ILE A 74 -4.41 -4.54 -6.35
N ILE A 75 -3.13 -4.72 -5.98
CA ILE A 75 -2.58 -6.00 -5.54
C ILE A 75 -3.32 -6.48 -4.28
N GLY A 76 -3.46 -5.60 -3.29
CA GLY A 76 -4.13 -5.91 -2.03
C GLY A 76 -5.59 -6.33 -2.20
N LYS A 77 -6.28 -5.81 -3.22
CA LYS A 77 -7.65 -6.25 -3.53
C LYS A 77 -7.74 -7.75 -3.83
N TYR A 78 -6.72 -8.33 -4.48
CA TYR A 78 -6.73 -9.73 -4.90
C TYR A 78 -5.97 -10.65 -3.95
N ASP A 79 -4.94 -10.13 -3.29
CA ASP A 79 -3.99 -10.96 -2.55
C ASP A 79 -4.12 -10.81 -1.02
N PHE A 80 -4.55 -9.64 -0.51
CA PHE A 80 -4.71 -9.46 0.94
C PHE A 80 -6.06 -10.01 1.44
N PRO A 81 -6.10 -10.69 2.59
CA PRO A 81 -4.96 -11.04 3.44
C PRO A 81 -4.29 -12.38 3.08
N LYS A 82 -4.96 -13.25 2.28
CA LYS A 82 -4.59 -14.67 2.12
C LYS A 82 -3.23 -14.89 1.46
N LYS A 83 -2.92 -14.11 0.42
CA LYS A 83 -1.67 -14.22 -0.36
C LYS A 83 -0.65 -13.12 -0.03
N TRP A 84 -1.01 -12.15 0.80
CA TRP A 84 -0.14 -11.07 1.25
C TRP A 84 -0.41 -10.68 2.71
N PRO A 85 -0.28 -11.62 3.66
CA PRO A 85 -0.59 -11.36 5.07
C PRO A 85 0.35 -10.33 5.73
N GLN A 86 1.57 -10.15 5.21
CA GLN A 86 2.58 -9.25 5.77
C GLN A 86 2.33 -7.78 5.47
N LEU A 87 1.47 -7.44 4.50
CA LEU A 87 1.24 -6.06 4.04
C LEU A 87 0.98 -5.09 5.20
N ILE A 88 0.11 -5.47 6.11
CA ILE A 88 -0.28 -4.61 7.25
C ILE A 88 0.87 -4.44 8.23
N ASP A 89 1.59 -5.51 8.54
CA ASP A 89 2.72 -5.48 9.47
C ASP A 89 3.86 -4.60 8.92
N GLU A 90 4.18 -4.72 7.63
CA GLU A 90 5.15 -3.87 6.94
C GLU A 90 4.77 -2.38 7.00
N MET A 91 3.49 -2.08 6.87
CA MET A 91 3.00 -0.70 6.94
C MET A 91 3.07 -0.15 8.37
N ILE A 92 2.67 -0.93 9.37
CA ILE A 92 2.67 -0.52 10.78
C ILE A 92 4.09 -0.27 11.28
N GLU A 93 5.04 -1.12 10.90
CA GLU A 93 6.45 -0.94 11.26
C GLU A 93 6.99 0.45 10.89
N LYS A 94 6.49 1.02 9.79
CA LYS A 94 6.93 2.34 9.30
C LYS A 94 6.40 3.52 10.11
N PHE A 95 5.41 3.33 10.99
CA PHE A 95 4.98 4.39 11.92
C PHE A 95 6.06 4.76 12.94
N GLN A 96 6.96 3.84 13.23
CA GLN A 96 8.03 4.05 14.20
C GLN A 96 9.23 4.84 13.65
N THR A 97 9.26 5.13 12.35
CA THR A 97 10.39 5.82 11.70
C THR A 97 10.52 7.29 12.09
N GLY A 98 9.43 7.92 12.54
CA GLY A 98 9.39 9.37 12.82
C GLY A 98 9.43 10.26 11.57
N ASP A 99 9.56 9.67 10.37
CA ASP A 99 9.58 10.40 9.10
C ASP A 99 8.15 10.66 8.61
N PHE A 100 7.74 11.93 8.62
CA PHE A 100 6.41 12.34 8.17
C PHE A 100 6.09 11.98 6.72
N HIS A 101 7.08 11.98 5.82
CA HIS A 101 6.89 11.56 4.43
C HIS A 101 6.52 10.08 4.36
N VAL A 102 7.24 9.24 5.09
CA VAL A 102 6.99 7.80 5.20
C VAL A 102 5.62 7.53 5.81
N ILE A 103 5.34 8.13 6.98
CA ILE A 103 4.08 7.97 7.71
C ILE A 103 2.88 8.38 6.83
N ASN A 104 2.97 9.54 6.17
CA ASN A 104 1.91 10.02 5.28
C ASN A 104 1.70 9.09 4.07
N GLY A 105 2.77 8.54 3.50
CA GLY A 105 2.71 7.53 2.44
C GLY A 105 1.96 6.27 2.88
N VAL A 106 2.29 5.77 4.06
CA VAL A 106 1.62 4.60 4.67
C VAL A 106 0.14 4.88 4.92
N LEU A 107 -0.19 6.01 5.56
CA LEU A 107 -1.58 6.36 5.87
C LEU A 107 -2.44 6.52 4.61
N LYS A 108 -1.91 7.17 3.56
CA LYS A 108 -2.61 7.29 2.27
C LYS A 108 -2.83 5.94 1.61
N THR A 109 -1.84 5.05 1.68
CA THR A 109 -1.92 3.70 1.11
C THR A 109 -2.93 2.86 1.90
N ALA A 110 -2.88 2.89 3.23
CA ALA A 110 -3.84 2.23 4.10
C ALA A 110 -5.27 2.70 3.82
N HIS A 111 -5.48 4.02 3.75
CA HIS A 111 -6.78 4.59 3.41
C HIS A 111 -7.29 4.06 2.05
N SER A 112 -6.42 4.01 1.04
CA SER A 112 -6.78 3.53 -0.29
C SER A 112 -7.18 2.06 -0.29
N ILE A 113 -6.48 1.21 0.48
CA ILE A 113 -6.80 -0.21 0.63
C ILE A 113 -8.13 -0.39 1.36
N PHE A 114 -8.32 0.28 2.51
CA PHE A 114 -9.47 0.06 3.37
C PHE A 114 -10.76 0.74 2.86
N LYS A 115 -10.62 1.76 2.00
CA LYS A 115 -11.76 2.43 1.38
C LYS A 115 -12.70 1.45 0.66
N ARG A 116 -12.17 0.34 0.11
CA ARG A 116 -12.96 -0.70 -0.57
C ARG A 116 -14.02 -1.31 0.33
N TYR A 117 -13.77 -1.48 1.64
CA TYR A 117 -14.71 -2.09 2.59
C TYR A 117 -16.09 -1.40 2.66
N ARG A 118 -16.16 -0.14 2.24
CA ARG A 118 -17.42 0.62 2.17
C ARG A 118 -18.35 0.13 1.06
N TYR A 119 -17.77 -0.50 0.02
CA TYR A 119 -18.49 -0.82 -1.22
C TYR A 119 -18.53 -2.32 -1.49
N GLU A 120 -17.82 -3.14 -0.71
CA GLU A 120 -17.85 -4.58 -0.86
C GLU A 120 -19.10 -5.18 -0.23
N PHE A 121 -19.55 -6.30 -0.80
CA PHE A 121 -20.70 -7.04 -0.26
C PHE A 121 -20.38 -7.56 1.14
N LYS A 122 -21.33 -7.40 2.06
CA LYS A 122 -21.18 -7.83 3.45
C LYS A 122 -21.15 -9.34 3.52
N SER A 123 -19.99 -9.92 3.73
CA SER A 123 -19.76 -11.37 3.90
C SER A 123 -19.00 -11.64 5.20
N GLN A 124 -18.99 -12.91 5.63
CA GLN A 124 -18.22 -13.31 6.80
C GLN A 124 -16.72 -13.10 6.58
N GLU A 125 -16.22 -13.40 5.37
CA GLU A 125 -14.81 -13.16 5.02
C GLU A 125 -14.44 -11.70 5.12
N LEU A 126 -15.31 -10.80 4.67
CA LEU A 126 -15.08 -9.35 4.79
C LEU A 126 -14.99 -8.91 6.25
N TRP A 127 -15.86 -9.45 7.12
CA TRP A 127 -15.82 -9.13 8.55
C TRP A 127 -14.54 -9.64 9.22
N GLU A 128 -14.08 -10.83 8.87
CA GLU A 128 -12.84 -11.41 9.38
C GLU A 128 -11.62 -10.58 8.92
N GLU A 129 -11.62 -10.11 7.67
CA GLU A 129 -10.58 -9.24 7.14
C GLU A 129 -10.58 -7.89 7.87
N ILE A 130 -11.74 -7.25 8.04
CA ILE A 130 -11.86 -5.98 8.76
C ILE A 130 -11.37 -6.14 10.21
N LYS A 131 -11.76 -7.23 10.88
CA LYS A 131 -11.32 -7.52 12.24
C LYS A 131 -9.81 -7.67 12.31
N LEU A 132 -9.20 -8.45 11.41
CA LEU A 132 -7.75 -8.62 11.33
C LEU A 132 -7.02 -7.28 11.18
N VAL A 133 -7.53 -6.40 10.31
CA VAL A 133 -6.97 -5.07 10.10
C VAL A 133 -7.10 -4.21 11.36
N LEU A 134 -8.27 -4.18 11.99
CA LEU A 134 -8.50 -3.41 13.20
C LEU A 134 -7.63 -3.89 14.37
N ASP A 135 -7.54 -5.20 14.59
CA ASP A 135 -6.73 -5.79 15.65
C ASP A 135 -5.24 -5.41 15.52
N LYS A 136 -4.72 -5.29 14.29
CA LYS A 136 -3.33 -4.92 14.04
C LYS A 136 -3.10 -3.41 13.99
N PHE A 137 -4.00 -2.65 13.37
CA PHE A 137 -3.77 -1.26 12.98
C PHE A 137 -4.25 -0.24 14.01
N ALA A 138 -5.29 -0.57 14.80
CA ALA A 138 -5.95 0.40 15.68
C ALA A 138 -4.99 0.96 16.75
N LYS A 139 -4.28 0.09 17.48
CA LYS A 139 -3.35 0.53 18.51
C LYS A 139 -2.17 1.35 17.95
N PRO A 140 -1.41 0.90 16.93
CA PRO A 140 -0.34 1.70 16.34
C PRO A 140 -0.80 3.05 15.79
N LEU A 141 -2.00 3.11 15.22
CA LEU A 141 -2.57 4.37 14.73
C LEU A 141 -2.93 5.31 15.89
N THR A 142 -3.50 4.78 16.97
CA THR A 142 -3.83 5.56 18.17
C THR A 142 -2.57 6.11 18.84
N ASP A 143 -1.53 5.29 18.95
CA ASP A 143 -0.24 5.70 19.52
C ASP A 143 0.40 6.81 18.66
N LEU A 144 0.37 6.69 17.34
CA LEU A 144 0.85 7.71 16.40
C LEU A 144 0.09 9.05 16.57
N LEU A 145 -1.23 9.02 16.69
CA LEU A 145 -2.06 10.20 16.87
C LEU A 145 -1.81 10.84 18.26
N GLY A 146 -1.62 10.03 19.30
CA GLY A 146 -1.29 10.48 20.64
C GLY A 146 0.03 11.26 20.67
N VAL A 147 1.07 10.77 20.03
CA VAL A 147 2.36 11.47 19.88
C VAL A 147 2.18 12.81 19.14
N SER A 148 1.43 12.82 18.06
CA SER A 148 1.17 14.04 17.28
C SER A 148 0.41 15.09 18.07
N CYS A 149 -0.59 14.70 18.87
CA CYS A 149 -1.34 15.59 19.77
C CYS A 149 -0.43 16.17 20.88
N THR A 150 0.44 15.35 21.45
CA THR A 150 1.36 15.79 22.52
C THR A 150 2.37 16.81 21.97
N LEU A 151 2.92 16.59 20.76
CA LEU A 151 3.81 17.54 20.10
C LEU A 151 3.13 18.87 19.78
N LEU A 152 1.89 18.85 19.30
CA LEU A 152 1.10 20.06 19.04
C LEU A 152 0.84 20.86 20.34
N LEU A 153 0.51 20.18 21.44
CA LEU A 153 0.32 20.83 22.74
C LEU A 153 1.61 21.49 23.23
N ILE A 154 2.75 20.83 23.10
CA ILE A 154 4.04 21.40 23.50
C ILE A 154 4.35 22.64 22.65
N LEU A 155 4.16 22.59 21.33
CA LEU A 155 4.40 23.71 20.42
C LEU A 155 3.46 24.91 20.64
N THR A 156 2.29 24.70 21.27
CA THR A 156 1.36 25.80 21.60
C THR A 156 1.59 26.40 22.97
N ILE A 157 2.39 25.74 23.81
CA ILE A 157 2.71 26.23 25.18
C ILE A 157 4.03 27.00 25.23
N PHE A 158 4.93 26.80 24.25
CA PHE A 158 6.21 27.50 24.10
C PHE A 158 6.21 28.39 22.86
#